data_02b76a09219c623fcae2509004421701
#
_entry.id   02b76a09219c623fcae2509004421701
#
_cell.length_a   1.000
_cell.length_b   1.000
_cell.length_c   1.000
_cell.angle_alpha   90.00
_cell.angle_beta   90.00
_cell.angle_gamma   90.00
#
_symmetry.space_group_name_H-M   'P 1'
#
loop_
_entity.id
_entity.type
_entity.pdbx_description
1 polymer ?
#
loop_
_entity_poly.entity_id
_entity_poly.type
_entity_poly.pdbx_seq_one_letter_code
_entity_poly.pdbx_strand_id
1 'polypeptide(L)'
;MSAHDLKLDEIVNPETLRRKINELADSADENYTSMPVRKVVLQALKDALVRGRANAENLLMKDGGGTLCARRLSYLMDTLISVLFEFASTKAYPMLNPSKAENMAVVAVGGYGRGGLAPGSDIDLLFLLPYKQTPWGEQVAEYMLYMLWDMGLKVGHSTRNIDECIRLSREDMTIRTAILDARFIIGNRDLFSSLVTRFDEEVVKDTGPEFIQAKLAERDNRHKKAGETRYLVEPNVKEGKGGQRDLHTLFWIAKYFYRVKSKEELVKLGVLSRAELKLFNKAEDFLWAVRCHMHFATLKAEERLSFDIQPEIAQRLGYTAHPGQNYVERFMKHYFLVAKDVGDLTRILCAALEEEQAKHVPGFNRIFLTFSRRKRKLAGSNDFVSENHRINIADADVFKRDPVNIIRIFHLADKLGLEFHPDAMQQLTRSLKLINSELRENPEANRLFLEVLTSPRNPELILRRMNESGVLGKFIPDFGKIVAMMQFNMYHHYTVDEHLLRCIAVLSEIEHGELENEHPLSNHLITTIKRDRNLLYVPMLLHDIAKGRPEDHS
;
A
#
# COMPACT_ATOMS: atom_id res chain seq x y z
N MET A 1 18.10 12.22 -1.91
CA MET A 1 18.32 12.51 -0.48
C MET A 1 19.75 12.14 -0.15
N SER A 2 20.50 13.06 0.45
CA SER A 2 21.88 12.82 0.87
C SER A 2 21.93 12.11 2.24
N ALA A 3 23.09 11.50 2.58
CA ALA A 3 23.31 10.92 3.91
C ALA A 3 23.16 11.97 5.03
N HIS A 4 23.41 13.23 4.72
CA HIS A 4 23.25 14.37 5.62
C HIS A 4 21.76 14.59 5.97
N ASP A 5 20.83 14.45 5.02
CA ASP A 5 19.37 14.59 5.26
C ASP A 5 18.86 13.50 6.19
N LEU A 6 19.46 12.32 6.16
CA LEU A 6 19.10 11.16 6.99
C LEU A 6 19.66 11.22 8.41
N LYS A 7 20.68 12.06 8.67
CA LYS A 7 21.36 12.14 9.98
C LYS A 7 21.84 10.78 10.50
N LEU A 8 22.46 10.00 9.62
CA LEU A 8 22.82 8.60 9.89
C LEU A 8 23.85 8.47 11.04
N ASP A 9 24.75 9.43 11.20
CA ASP A 9 25.72 9.44 12.28
C ASP A 9 25.08 9.57 13.67
N GLU A 10 23.89 10.21 13.75
CA GLU A 10 23.12 10.27 14.99
C GLU A 10 22.48 8.90 15.32
N ILE A 11 22.26 8.03 14.34
CA ILE A 11 21.67 6.70 14.54
C ILE A 11 22.72 5.72 15.05
N VAL A 12 23.78 5.51 14.28
CA VAL A 12 24.90 4.64 14.64
C VAL A 12 26.12 5.00 13.80
N ASN A 13 27.30 5.04 14.43
CA ASN A 13 28.56 5.18 13.72
C ASN A 13 29.22 3.81 13.57
N PRO A 14 29.38 3.30 12.32
CA PRO A 14 29.89 1.95 12.06
C PRO A 14 31.33 1.74 12.57
N GLU A 15 32.19 2.74 12.38
CA GLU A 15 33.62 2.63 12.78
C GLU A 15 33.78 2.58 14.29
N THR A 16 33.02 3.42 14.99
CA THR A 16 33.02 3.43 16.46
C THR A 16 32.51 2.12 17.03
N LEU A 17 31.44 1.57 16.42
CA LEU A 17 30.87 0.28 16.86
C LEU A 17 31.86 -0.87 16.59
N ARG A 18 32.46 -0.91 15.41
CA ARG A 18 33.49 -1.91 15.03
C ARG A 18 34.67 -1.89 15.97
N ARG A 19 35.25 -0.70 16.24
CA ARG A 19 36.36 -0.54 17.17
C ARG A 19 35.99 -1.02 18.57
N LYS A 20 34.86 -0.59 19.10
CA LYS A 20 34.39 -1.01 20.43
C LYS A 20 34.23 -2.52 20.54
N ILE A 21 33.66 -3.18 19.53
CA ILE A 21 33.48 -4.65 19.53
C ILE A 21 34.81 -5.35 19.51
N ASN A 22 35.78 -4.91 18.70
CA ASN A 22 37.12 -5.51 18.65
C ASN A 22 37.84 -5.34 19.99
N GLU A 23 37.88 -4.14 20.57
CA GLU A 23 38.49 -3.87 21.87
C GLU A 23 37.92 -4.75 23.00
N LEU A 24 36.58 -4.89 23.04
CA LEU A 24 35.90 -5.72 24.03
C LEU A 24 36.20 -7.22 23.82
N ALA A 25 36.22 -7.67 22.57
CA ALA A 25 36.53 -9.05 22.24
C ALA A 25 37.99 -9.42 22.57
N ASP A 26 38.94 -8.57 22.14
CA ASP A 26 40.36 -8.79 22.39
C ASP A 26 40.70 -8.76 23.90
N SER A 27 39.90 -8.05 24.72
CA SER A 27 40.06 -8.00 26.18
C SER A 27 39.39 -9.18 26.90
N ALA A 28 38.47 -9.87 26.27
CA ALA A 28 37.65 -10.92 26.91
C ALA A 28 38.29 -12.32 26.83
N ASP A 29 38.85 -12.70 25.68
CA ASP A 29 39.49 -14.00 25.45
C ASP A 29 40.23 -13.98 24.10
N GLU A 30 41.31 -14.76 23.99
CA GLU A 30 42.02 -15.00 22.71
C GLU A 30 41.18 -15.85 21.73
N ASN A 31 40.27 -16.69 22.24
CA ASN A 31 39.36 -17.47 21.43
C ASN A 31 38.07 -16.68 21.12
N TYR A 32 37.96 -16.12 19.92
CA TYR A 32 36.85 -15.29 19.50
C TYR A 32 35.50 -16.03 19.35
N THR A 33 35.49 -17.37 19.43
CA THR A 33 34.24 -18.17 19.46
C THR A 33 33.79 -18.48 20.88
N SER A 34 34.58 -18.13 21.90
CA SER A 34 34.30 -18.43 23.30
C SER A 34 33.05 -17.70 23.83
N MET A 35 32.43 -18.26 24.87
CA MET A 35 31.25 -17.65 25.50
C MET A 35 31.49 -16.24 26.08
N PRO A 36 32.65 -15.94 26.72
CA PRO A 36 32.96 -14.58 27.18
C PRO A 36 32.94 -13.57 26.03
N VAL A 37 33.62 -13.86 24.92
CA VAL A 37 33.67 -12.97 23.74
C VAL A 37 32.27 -12.80 23.16
N ARG A 38 31.54 -13.91 22.95
CA ARG A 38 30.16 -13.84 22.43
C ARG A 38 29.27 -12.94 23.28
N LYS A 39 29.39 -13.00 24.61
CA LYS A 39 28.59 -12.20 25.54
C LYS A 39 28.89 -10.70 25.41
N VAL A 40 30.13 -10.29 25.33
CA VAL A 40 30.50 -8.87 25.23
C VAL A 40 30.15 -8.27 23.88
N VAL A 41 30.34 -9.03 22.78
CA VAL A 41 29.93 -8.64 21.44
C VAL A 41 28.40 -8.47 21.35
N LEU A 42 27.65 -9.45 21.87
CA LEU A 42 26.19 -9.40 21.91
C LEU A 42 25.69 -8.18 22.69
N GLN A 43 26.29 -7.88 23.85
CA GLN A 43 25.88 -6.72 24.64
C GLN A 43 26.16 -5.40 23.91
N ALA A 44 27.31 -5.29 23.26
CA ALA A 44 27.65 -4.10 22.47
C ALA A 44 26.67 -3.85 21.30
N LEU A 45 26.26 -4.92 20.61
CA LEU A 45 25.26 -4.87 19.53
C LEU A 45 23.87 -4.49 20.08
N LYS A 46 23.44 -5.09 21.22
CA LYS A 46 22.17 -4.73 21.89
C LYS A 46 22.14 -3.25 22.28
N ASP A 47 23.21 -2.76 22.88
CA ASP A 47 23.32 -1.35 23.26
C ASP A 47 23.21 -0.41 22.06
N ALA A 48 23.84 -0.78 20.93
CA ALA A 48 23.77 -0.02 19.69
C ALA A 48 22.36 -0.04 19.09
N LEU A 49 21.67 -1.20 19.12
CA LEU A 49 20.31 -1.36 18.66
C LEU A 49 19.33 -0.50 19.46
N VAL A 50 19.41 -0.55 20.79
CA VAL A 50 18.53 0.23 21.69
C VAL A 50 18.73 1.73 21.48
N ARG A 51 19.99 2.20 21.47
CA ARG A 51 20.30 3.63 21.24
C ARG A 51 19.86 4.08 19.85
N GLY A 52 20.16 3.30 18.82
CA GLY A 52 19.82 3.64 17.44
C GLY A 52 18.31 3.73 17.23
N ARG A 53 17.51 2.83 17.83
CA ARG A 53 16.06 2.91 17.83
C ARG A 53 15.52 4.15 18.56
N ALA A 54 16.05 4.45 19.74
CA ALA A 54 15.63 5.64 20.49
C ALA A 54 15.96 6.93 19.73
N ASN A 55 17.12 7.00 19.08
CA ASN A 55 17.50 8.14 18.25
C ASN A 55 16.60 8.27 17.00
N ALA A 56 16.23 7.15 16.37
CA ALA A 56 15.31 7.16 15.22
C ALA A 56 13.91 7.65 15.63
N GLU A 57 13.40 7.25 16.82
CA GLU A 57 12.13 7.72 17.38
C GLU A 57 12.20 9.23 17.67
N ASN A 58 13.26 9.69 18.35
CA ASN A 58 13.46 11.11 18.65
C ASN A 58 13.51 11.99 17.38
N LEU A 59 14.14 11.50 16.32
CA LEU A 59 14.18 12.20 15.04
C LEU A 59 12.82 12.20 14.37
N LEU A 60 12.08 11.09 14.40
CA LEU A 60 10.71 11.01 13.89
C LEU A 60 9.78 12.01 14.58
N MET A 61 9.88 12.14 15.90
CA MET A 61 9.11 13.12 16.68
C MET A 61 9.47 14.58 16.32
N LYS A 62 10.70 14.83 15.85
CA LYS A 62 11.16 16.17 15.48
C LYS A 62 10.82 16.57 14.05
N ASP A 63 11.01 15.64 13.09
CA ASP A 63 10.91 15.93 11.66
C ASP A 63 9.63 15.38 11.00
N GLY A 64 8.90 14.48 11.69
CA GLY A 64 7.66 13.88 11.21
C GLY A 64 7.83 12.95 10.00
N GLY A 65 9.06 12.72 9.52
CA GLY A 65 9.36 11.99 8.29
C GLY A 65 9.28 10.47 8.47
N GLY A 66 8.16 9.86 8.09
CA GLY A 66 7.95 8.42 8.22
C GLY A 66 8.91 7.60 7.37
N THR A 67 9.12 7.98 6.12
CA THR A 67 10.09 7.33 5.22
C THR A 67 11.54 7.56 5.67
N LEU A 68 11.83 8.72 6.29
CA LEU A 68 13.13 8.98 6.90
C LEU A 68 13.40 8.02 8.06
N CYS A 69 12.43 7.88 8.96
CA CYS A 69 12.53 6.96 10.09
C CYS A 69 12.74 5.51 9.63
N ALA A 70 11.97 5.05 8.65
CA ALA A 70 12.10 3.70 8.10
C ALA A 70 13.49 3.44 7.50
N ARG A 71 14.07 4.42 6.80
CA ARG A 71 15.43 4.34 6.24
C ARG A 71 16.51 4.37 7.32
N ARG A 72 16.34 5.18 8.36
CA ARG A 72 17.25 5.22 9.53
C ARG A 72 17.32 3.86 10.22
N LEU A 73 16.15 3.23 10.42
CA LEU A 73 16.09 1.89 11.01
C LEU A 73 16.68 0.81 10.11
N SER A 74 16.50 0.92 8.79
CA SER A 74 17.18 0.04 7.84
C SER A 74 18.68 0.20 7.89
N TYR A 75 19.19 1.46 7.93
CA TYR A 75 20.62 1.73 8.06
C TYR A 75 21.21 1.20 9.37
N LEU A 76 20.49 1.38 10.49
CA LEU A 76 20.89 0.79 11.77
C LEU A 76 21.10 -0.72 11.64
N MET A 77 20.15 -1.38 11.04
CA MET A 77 20.19 -2.84 10.87
C MET A 77 21.32 -3.26 9.91
N ASP A 78 21.49 -2.56 8.78
CA ASP A 78 22.58 -2.79 7.84
C ASP A 78 23.95 -2.68 8.54
N THR A 79 24.10 -1.68 9.40
CA THR A 79 25.33 -1.46 10.17
C THR A 79 25.60 -2.61 11.16
N LEU A 80 24.57 -3.01 11.93
CA LEU A 80 24.72 -4.11 12.90
C LEU A 80 25.08 -5.42 12.20
N ILE A 81 24.40 -5.75 11.09
CA ILE A 81 24.65 -6.95 10.29
C ILE A 81 26.06 -6.89 9.67
N SER A 82 26.47 -5.74 9.14
CA SER A 82 27.80 -5.59 8.53
C SER A 82 28.92 -5.79 9.55
N VAL A 83 28.81 -5.13 10.71
CA VAL A 83 29.83 -5.28 11.78
C VAL A 83 29.87 -6.71 12.31
N LEU A 84 28.71 -7.33 12.46
CA LEU A 84 28.62 -8.73 12.89
C LEU A 84 29.22 -9.68 11.86
N PHE A 85 28.96 -9.50 10.57
CA PHE A 85 29.56 -10.30 9.49
C PHE A 85 31.07 -10.14 9.45
N GLU A 86 31.56 -8.91 9.52
CA GLU A 86 33.01 -8.65 9.55
C GLU A 86 33.67 -9.36 10.75
N PHE A 87 33.10 -9.23 11.95
CA PHE A 87 33.60 -9.92 13.14
C PHE A 87 33.58 -11.44 12.96
N ALA A 88 32.46 -11.98 12.49
CA ALA A 88 32.30 -13.43 12.28
C ALA A 88 33.32 -13.98 11.27
N SER A 89 33.53 -13.28 10.15
CA SER A 89 34.37 -13.75 9.04
C SER A 89 35.86 -13.48 9.22
N THR A 90 36.25 -12.48 10.04
CA THR A 90 37.66 -12.11 10.20
C THR A 90 38.28 -12.50 11.55
N LYS A 91 37.46 -12.59 12.60
CA LYS A 91 37.90 -12.88 13.97
C LYS A 91 37.43 -14.26 14.45
N ALA A 92 36.10 -14.54 14.40
CA ALA A 92 35.55 -15.79 14.92
C ALA A 92 35.90 -17.00 14.02
N TYR A 93 35.79 -16.84 12.70
CA TYR A 93 36.06 -17.90 11.71
C TYR A 93 36.96 -17.37 10.57
N PRO A 94 38.22 -17.00 10.87
CA PRO A 94 39.13 -16.47 9.85
C PRO A 94 39.49 -17.54 8.83
N MET A 95 39.48 -17.16 7.55
CA MET A 95 39.93 -18.01 6.47
C MET A 95 41.44 -17.93 6.31
N LEU A 96 42.12 -19.04 6.46
CA LEU A 96 43.57 -19.11 6.27
C LEU A 96 43.96 -19.14 4.78
N ASN A 97 43.18 -19.84 3.94
CA ASN A 97 43.39 -19.94 2.50
C ASN A 97 42.06 -19.80 1.76
N PRO A 98 41.59 -18.56 1.53
CA PRO A 98 40.30 -18.35 0.90
C PRO A 98 40.31 -18.82 -0.56
N SER A 99 39.33 -19.66 -0.92
CA SER A 99 39.04 -20.04 -2.30
C SER A 99 37.77 -19.31 -2.80
N LYS A 100 37.45 -19.47 -4.07
CA LYS A 100 36.18 -18.92 -4.61
C LYS A 100 34.96 -19.56 -3.95
N ALA A 101 35.09 -20.71 -3.31
CA ALA A 101 33.99 -21.41 -2.64
C ALA A 101 33.55 -20.74 -1.35
N GLU A 102 34.45 -20.03 -0.68
CA GLU A 102 34.19 -19.30 0.57
C GLU A 102 33.67 -17.88 0.33
N ASN A 103 33.46 -17.48 -0.92
CA ASN A 103 32.79 -16.21 -1.21
C ASN A 103 31.32 -16.27 -0.74
N MET A 104 30.92 -15.26 0.00
CA MET A 104 29.54 -15.10 0.47
C MET A 104 29.11 -13.66 0.31
N ALA A 105 27.83 -13.43 0.02
CA ALA A 105 27.19 -12.13 0.15
C ALA A 105 26.01 -12.22 1.11
N VAL A 106 25.87 -11.27 2.01
CA VAL A 106 24.67 -11.07 2.84
C VAL A 106 23.77 -10.07 2.14
N VAL A 107 22.56 -10.49 1.84
CA VAL A 107 21.60 -9.75 1.03
C VAL A 107 20.31 -9.58 1.82
N ALA A 108 19.82 -8.36 1.91
CA ALA A 108 18.48 -8.06 2.42
C ALA A 108 17.45 -8.40 1.34
N VAL A 109 16.39 -9.11 1.70
CA VAL A 109 15.32 -9.50 0.78
C VAL A 109 13.95 -9.10 1.34
N GLY A 110 12.88 -9.25 0.56
CA GLY A 110 11.53 -8.96 1.00
C GLY A 110 11.34 -7.53 1.50
N GLY A 111 10.67 -7.37 2.65
CA GLY A 111 10.42 -6.07 3.28
C GLY A 111 11.67 -5.28 3.58
N TYR A 112 12.67 -5.93 4.11
CA TYR A 112 13.96 -5.35 4.44
C TYR A 112 14.78 -4.96 3.19
N GLY A 113 14.65 -5.72 2.11
CA GLY A 113 15.32 -5.43 0.84
C GLY A 113 14.98 -4.06 0.25
N ARG A 114 13.76 -3.53 0.49
CA ARG A 114 13.34 -2.21 0.04
C ARG A 114 14.04 -1.03 0.71
N GLY A 115 14.86 -1.29 1.72
CA GLY A 115 15.62 -0.25 2.44
C GLY A 115 14.76 0.58 3.39
N GLY A 116 13.67 0.01 3.91
CA GLY A 116 12.83 0.63 4.95
C GLY A 116 12.33 -0.41 5.94
N LEU A 117 12.46 -0.12 7.23
CA LEU A 117 11.99 -0.96 8.33
C LEU A 117 11.13 -0.17 9.30
N ALA A 118 10.07 -0.78 9.84
CA ALA A 118 9.44 -0.29 11.06
C ALA A 118 10.16 -0.89 12.28
N PRO A 119 10.02 -0.29 13.49
CA PRO A 119 10.79 -0.72 14.67
C PRO A 119 10.65 -2.20 15.04
N GLY A 120 9.47 -2.79 14.85
CA GLY A 120 9.19 -4.20 15.13
C GLY A 120 9.15 -5.11 13.89
N SER A 121 9.62 -4.64 12.73
CA SER A 121 9.62 -5.43 11.49
C SER A 121 10.58 -6.61 11.58
N ASP A 122 10.19 -7.72 10.94
CA ASP A 122 11.07 -8.86 10.71
C ASP A 122 12.19 -8.48 9.73
N ILE A 123 13.33 -9.16 9.83
CA ILE A 123 14.51 -8.99 8.99
C ILE A 123 14.64 -10.24 8.13
N ASP A 124 14.58 -10.08 6.82
CA ASP A 124 14.73 -11.20 5.89
C ASP A 124 16.12 -11.14 5.24
N LEU A 125 16.92 -12.19 5.43
CA LEU A 125 18.29 -12.32 4.96
C LEU A 125 18.43 -13.47 3.98
N LEU A 126 19.17 -13.23 2.91
CA LEU A 126 19.69 -14.27 2.02
C LEU A 126 21.22 -14.30 2.17
N PHE A 127 21.74 -15.43 2.63
CA PHE A 127 23.16 -15.76 2.55
C PHE A 127 23.40 -16.37 1.17
N LEU A 128 23.94 -15.55 0.28
CA LEU A 128 24.16 -15.92 -1.11
C LEU A 128 25.53 -16.56 -1.26
N LEU A 129 25.56 -17.77 -1.78
CA LEU A 129 26.77 -18.57 -2.01
C LEU A 129 27.07 -18.69 -3.50
N PRO A 130 28.35 -18.91 -3.92
CA PRO A 130 28.70 -19.03 -5.33
C PRO A 130 28.11 -20.27 -6.01
N TYR A 131 28.23 -21.46 -5.41
CA TYR A 131 27.75 -22.71 -6.00
C TYR A 131 27.41 -23.82 -5.00
N LYS A 132 28.05 -23.88 -3.85
CA LYS A 132 27.77 -24.87 -2.82
C LYS A 132 27.93 -24.30 -1.42
N GLN A 133 27.30 -24.95 -0.46
CA GLN A 133 27.50 -24.69 0.96
C GLN A 133 28.87 -25.21 1.41
N THR A 134 29.59 -24.39 2.15
CA THR A 134 30.89 -24.74 2.72
C THR A 134 30.81 -24.74 4.25
N PRO A 135 31.64 -25.54 4.98
CA PRO A 135 31.65 -25.48 6.43
C PRO A 135 31.89 -24.09 6.99
N TRP A 136 32.73 -23.30 6.34
CA TRP A 136 32.96 -21.88 6.72
C TRP A 136 31.68 -21.03 6.56
N GLY A 137 31.03 -21.15 5.42
CA GLY A 137 29.78 -20.39 5.15
C GLY A 137 28.66 -20.75 6.13
N GLU A 138 28.55 -22.04 6.51
CA GLU A 138 27.61 -22.48 7.54
C GLU A 138 27.94 -21.88 8.90
N GLN A 139 29.19 -21.97 9.35
CA GLN A 139 29.61 -21.42 10.64
C GLN A 139 29.39 -19.92 10.75
N VAL A 140 29.73 -19.16 9.70
CA VAL A 140 29.50 -17.70 9.68
C VAL A 140 28.01 -17.37 9.72
N ALA A 141 27.19 -18.02 8.88
CA ALA A 141 25.75 -17.79 8.84
C ALA A 141 25.08 -18.16 10.16
N GLU A 142 25.40 -19.34 10.73
CA GLU A 142 24.86 -19.77 12.03
C GLU A 142 25.26 -18.82 13.16
N TYR A 143 26.53 -18.42 13.24
CA TYR A 143 26.99 -17.46 14.25
C TYR A 143 26.21 -16.16 14.16
N MET A 144 26.04 -15.61 12.97
CA MET A 144 25.27 -14.38 12.75
C MET A 144 23.81 -14.56 13.17
N LEU A 145 23.16 -15.66 12.78
CA LEU A 145 21.76 -15.91 13.11
C LEU A 145 21.55 -16.04 14.61
N TYR A 146 22.40 -16.80 15.31
CA TYR A 146 22.32 -16.90 16.77
C TYR A 146 22.48 -15.57 17.47
N MET A 147 23.45 -14.73 17.02
CA MET A 147 23.64 -13.41 17.58
C MET A 147 22.44 -12.49 17.35
N LEU A 148 21.84 -12.52 16.16
CA LEU A 148 20.65 -11.73 15.83
C LEU A 148 19.40 -12.20 16.63
N TRP A 149 19.22 -13.51 16.81
CA TRP A 149 18.15 -14.04 17.67
C TRP A 149 18.35 -13.68 19.13
N ASP A 150 19.58 -13.81 19.63
CA ASP A 150 19.94 -13.41 21.00
C ASP A 150 19.77 -11.91 21.25
N MET A 151 19.82 -11.08 20.20
CA MET A 151 19.43 -9.67 20.25
C MET A 151 17.92 -9.46 20.37
N GLY A 152 17.11 -10.50 20.25
CA GLY A 152 15.65 -10.44 20.28
C GLY A 152 15.03 -10.04 18.93
N LEU A 153 15.77 -10.17 17.83
CA LEU A 153 15.30 -9.87 16.49
C LEU A 153 14.57 -11.09 15.88
N LYS A 154 13.51 -10.82 15.14
CA LYS A 154 12.85 -11.83 14.30
C LYS A 154 13.54 -11.85 12.95
N VAL A 155 14.20 -12.94 12.62
CA VAL A 155 14.99 -13.07 11.40
C VAL A 155 14.48 -14.24 10.58
N GLY A 156 13.92 -13.93 9.41
CA GLY A 156 13.73 -14.86 8.30
C GLY A 156 15.06 -15.01 7.56
N HIS A 157 15.44 -16.22 7.22
CA HIS A 157 16.69 -16.44 6.49
C HIS A 157 16.61 -17.57 5.48
N SER A 158 17.48 -17.49 4.50
CA SER A 158 17.76 -18.59 3.58
C SER A 158 19.23 -18.55 3.16
N THR A 159 19.81 -19.73 2.96
CA THR A 159 21.15 -19.91 2.39
C THR A 159 21.00 -20.60 1.05
N ARG A 160 21.39 -19.93 -0.03
CA ARG A 160 21.16 -20.41 -1.41
C ARG A 160 22.30 -20.01 -2.33
N ASN A 161 22.54 -20.80 -3.35
CA ASN A 161 23.32 -20.38 -4.50
C ASN A 161 22.44 -19.67 -5.55
N ILE A 162 23.07 -19.10 -6.58
CA ILE A 162 22.35 -18.34 -7.61
C ILE A 162 21.37 -19.25 -8.37
N ASP A 163 21.76 -20.48 -8.74
CA ASP A 163 20.90 -21.41 -9.49
C ASP A 163 19.61 -21.73 -8.71
N GLU A 164 19.72 -21.96 -7.42
CA GLU A 164 18.58 -22.18 -6.53
C GLU A 164 17.68 -20.94 -6.45
N CYS A 165 18.27 -19.75 -6.32
CA CYS A 165 17.50 -18.50 -6.33
C CYS A 165 16.69 -18.34 -7.62
N ILE A 166 17.31 -18.61 -8.78
CA ILE A 166 16.65 -18.52 -10.09
C ILE A 166 15.54 -19.56 -10.22
N ARG A 167 15.84 -20.83 -9.91
CA ARG A 167 14.86 -21.92 -9.99
C ARG A 167 13.64 -21.65 -9.12
N LEU A 168 13.84 -21.34 -7.84
CA LEU A 168 12.76 -21.07 -6.89
C LEU A 168 11.97 -19.81 -7.24
N SER A 169 12.62 -18.78 -7.83
CA SER A 169 11.91 -17.59 -8.28
C SER A 169 10.98 -17.86 -9.48
N ARG A 170 11.24 -18.91 -10.27
CA ARG A 170 10.32 -19.33 -11.33
C ARG A 170 9.11 -20.07 -10.78
N GLU A 171 9.27 -20.81 -9.69
CA GLU A 171 8.26 -21.70 -9.08
C GLU A 171 7.35 -20.94 -8.08
N ASP A 172 7.90 -19.97 -7.32
CA ASP A 172 7.21 -19.27 -6.24
C ASP A 172 7.21 -17.75 -6.42
N MET A 173 6.01 -17.17 -6.48
CA MET A 173 5.81 -15.74 -6.67
C MET A 173 6.28 -14.91 -5.47
N THR A 174 6.26 -15.47 -4.26
CA THR A 174 6.75 -14.80 -3.04
C THR A 174 8.27 -14.68 -3.08
N ILE A 175 8.96 -15.77 -3.46
CA ILE A 175 10.43 -15.79 -3.63
C ILE A 175 10.82 -14.85 -4.77
N ARG A 176 10.10 -14.89 -5.91
CA ARG A 176 10.30 -13.98 -7.04
C ARG A 176 10.23 -12.51 -6.60
N THR A 177 9.23 -12.17 -5.80
CA THR A 177 9.06 -10.81 -5.26
C THR A 177 10.16 -10.45 -4.25
N ALA A 178 10.58 -11.40 -3.41
CA ALA A 178 11.66 -11.18 -2.45
C ALA A 178 13.00 -10.90 -3.14
N ILE A 179 13.32 -11.63 -4.22
CA ILE A 179 14.54 -11.41 -5.02
C ILE A 179 14.43 -10.12 -5.85
N LEU A 180 13.23 -9.74 -6.33
CA LEU A 180 13.01 -8.44 -6.99
C LEU A 180 13.40 -7.27 -6.08
N ASP A 181 13.18 -7.38 -4.78
CA ASP A 181 13.55 -6.38 -3.78
C ASP A 181 14.96 -6.59 -3.17
N ALA A 182 15.72 -7.57 -3.65
CA ALA A 182 17.03 -7.89 -3.10
C ALA A 182 17.97 -6.68 -3.11
N ARG A 183 18.67 -6.47 -1.98
CA ARG A 183 19.61 -5.38 -1.77
C ARG A 183 20.88 -5.91 -1.09
N PHE A 184 22.02 -5.59 -1.66
CA PHE A 184 23.31 -5.94 -1.10
C PHE A 184 23.54 -5.24 0.25
N ILE A 185 24.01 -5.98 1.25
CA ILE A 185 24.45 -5.44 2.55
C ILE A 185 25.97 -5.46 2.61
N ILE A 186 26.57 -6.66 2.61
CA ILE A 186 28.00 -6.86 2.77
C ILE A 186 28.47 -8.15 2.11
N GLY A 187 29.79 -8.33 1.94
CA GLY A 187 30.43 -9.50 1.38
C GLY A 187 30.78 -9.37 -0.09
N ASN A 188 30.64 -10.42 -0.89
CA ASN A 188 31.03 -10.43 -2.29
C ASN A 188 29.99 -9.74 -3.18
N ARG A 189 30.29 -8.54 -3.66
CA ARG A 189 29.40 -7.74 -4.49
C ARG A 189 29.20 -8.31 -5.89
N ASP A 190 30.20 -8.96 -6.46
CA ASP A 190 30.10 -9.54 -7.80
C ASP A 190 29.13 -10.72 -7.83
N LEU A 191 29.10 -11.50 -6.74
CA LEU A 191 28.14 -12.57 -6.57
C LEU A 191 26.70 -12.03 -6.55
N PHE A 192 26.45 -10.96 -5.82
CA PHE A 192 25.14 -10.29 -5.83
C PHE A 192 24.78 -9.70 -7.20
N SER A 193 25.75 -9.08 -7.87
CA SER A 193 25.53 -8.51 -9.21
C SER A 193 25.17 -9.60 -10.23
N SER A 194 25.82 -10.77 -10.13
CA SER A 194 25.50 -11.94 -10.96
C SER A 194 24.09 -12.46 -10.70
N LEU A 195 23.63 -12.51 -9.44
CA LEU A 195 22.25 -12.86 -9.11
C LEU A 195 21.26 -11.90 -9.77
N VAL A 196 21.48 -10.58 -9.64
CA VAL A 196 20.57 -9.57 -10.19
C VAL A 196 20.48 -9.66 -11.70
N THR A 197 21.63 -9.83 -12.41
CA THR A 197 21.68 -9.96 -13.86
C THR A 197 20.92 -11.21 -14.32
N ARG A 198 21.22 -12.36 -13.74
CA ARG A 198 20.57 -13.62 -14.11
C ARG A 198 19.08 -13.62 -13.77
N PHE A 199 18.69 -13.03 -12.64
CA PHE A 199 17.28 -12.87 -12.29
C PHE A 199 16.53 -12.05 -13.34
N ASP A 200 17.12 -10.96 -13.82
CA ASP A 200 16.51 -10.13 -14.85
C ASP A 200 16.39 -10.86 -16.20
N GLU A 201 17.42 -11.57 -16.62
CA GLU A 201 17.47 -12.28 -17.89
C GLU A 201 16.64 -13.57 -17.93
N GLU A 202 16.67 -14.35 -16.83
CA GLU A 202 16.12 -15.69 -16.79
C GLU A 202 14.73 -15.80 -16.12
N VAL A 203 14.34 -14.84 -15.30
CA VAL A 203 13.06 -14.85 -14.56
C VAL A 203 12.13 -13.74 -14.98
N VAL A 204 12.62 -12.51 -15.05
CA VAL A 204 11.77 -11.32 -15.27
C VAL A 204 11.45 -11.12 -16.75
N LYS A 205 12.39 -11.47 -17.65
CA LYS A 205 12.19 -11.33 -19.10
C LYS A 205 10.97 -12.16 -19.52
N ASP A 206 10.09 -11.53 -20.30
CA ASP A 206 8.88 -12.11 -20.92
C ASP A 206 7.79 -12.64 -19.95
N THR A 207 7.94 -12.46 -18.62
CA THR A 207 6.97 -12.93 -17.62
C THR A 207 6.16 -11.79 -16.96
N GLY A 208 6.22 -10.58 -17.52
CA GLY A 208 5.53 -9.39 -17.01
C GLY A 208 4.02 -9.59 -16.81
N PRO A 209 3.24 -10.07 -17.79
CA PRO A 209 1.80 -10.27 -17.67
C PRO A 209 1.41 -11.25 -16.55
N GLU A 210 2.15 -12.37 -16.43
CA GLU A 210 1.95 -13.36 -15.36
C GLU A 210 2.14 -12.73 -13.97
N PHE A 211 3.22 -11.96 -13.80
CA PHE A 211 3.53 -11.29 -12.54
C PHE A 211 2.46 -10.26 -12.16
N ILE A 212 1.99 -9.46 -13.12
CA ILE A 212 0.91 -8.48 -12.90
C ILE A 212 -0.35 -9.19 -12.43
N GLN A 213 -0.79 -10.23 -13.14
CA GLN A 213 -2.00 -10.98 -12.80
C GLN A 213 -1.90 -11.59 -11.39
N ALA A 214 -0.78 -12.22 -11.06
CA ALA A 214 -0.55 -12.82 -9.75
C ALA A 214 -0.59 -11.76 -8.62
N LYS A 215 0.06 -10.61 -8.81
CA LYS A 215 0.10 -9.54 -7.80
C LYS A 215 -1.24 -8.85 -7.60
N LEU A 216 -2.03 -8.67 -8.65
CA LEU A 216 -3.38 -8.14 -8.54
C LEU A 216 -4.32 -9.14 -7.85
N ALA A 217 -4.23 -10.44 -8.17
CA ALA A 217 -5.00 -11.47 -7.48
C ALA A 217 -4.63 -11.59 -6.00
N GLU A 218 -3.34 -11.52 -5.65
CA GLU A 218 -2.86 -11.48 -4.27
C GLU A 218 -3.44 -10.28 -3.51
N ARG A 219 -3.43 -9.10 -4.12
CA ARG A 219 -4.02 -7.88 -3.56
C ARG A 219 -5.53 -8.05 -3.31
N ASP A 220 -6.27 -8.55 -4.28
CA ASP A 220 -7.71 -8.69 -4.18
C ASP A 220 -8.11 -9.72 -3.10
N ASN A 221 -7.38 -10.82 -3.00
CA ASN A 221 -7.55 -11.80 -1.94
C ASN A 221 -7.23 -11.22 -0.55
N ARG A 222 -6.22 -10.37 -0.44
CA ARG A 222 -5.88 -9.66 0.79
C ARG A 222 -7.00 -8.69 1.19
N HIS A 223 -7.54 -7.92 0.25
CA HIS A 223 -8.65 -7.00 0.50
C HIS A 223 -9.89 -7.73 0.98
N LYS A 224 -10.24 -8.89 0.39
CA LYS A 224 -11.35 -9.74 0.87
C LYS A 224 -11.18 -10.15 2.34
N LYS A 225 -9.97 -10.61 2.70
CA LYS A 225 -9.67 -11.00 4.09
C LYS A 225 -9.67 -9.82 5.06
N ALA A 226 -9.36 -8.61 4.60
CA ALA A 226 -9.30 -7.39 5.41
C ALA A 226 -10.64 -6.63 5.49
N GLY A 227 -11.75 -7.19 5.02
CA GLY A 227 -13.09 -6.59 5.11
C GLY A 227 -13.50 -5.73 3.92
N GLU A 228 -12.81 -5.83 2.78
CA GLU A 228 -13.14 -5.24 1.46
C GLU A 228 -13.25 -3.71 1.39
N THR A 229 -13.38 -3.01 2.52
CA THR A 229 -13.47 -1.55 2.57
C THR A 229 -12.20 -0.91 3.11
N ARG A 230 -11.94 0.31 2.67
CA ARG A 230 -10.84 1.17 3.21
C ARG A 230 -11.29 2.05 4.38
N TYR A 231 -12.55 1.97 4.76
CA TYR A 231 -13.21 2.85 5.72
C TYR A 231 -13.58 2.14 7.02
N LEU A 232 -12.87 1.06 7.36
CA LEU A 232 -12.93 0.46 8.70
C LEU A 232 -12.34 1.43 9.72
N VAL A 233 -13.02 1.64 10.83
CA VAL A 233 -12.57 2.57 11.89
C VAL A 233 -11.33 2.09 12.64
N GLU A 234 -11.03 0.79 12.58
CA GLU A 234 -9.78 0.18 13.07
C GLU A 234 -9.01 -0.50 11.91
N PRO A 235 -8.42 0.29 11.00
CA PRO A 235 -7.78 -0.27 9.82
C PRO A 235 -6.44 -0.94 10.12
N ASN A 236 -6.08 -1.94 9.31
CA ASN A 236 -4.71 -2.42 9.26
C ASN A 236 -3.89 -1.52 8.33
N VAL A 237 -2.93 -0.78 8.90
CA VAL A 237 -2.14 0.25 8.18
C VAL A 237 -1.27 -0.35 7.09
N LYS A 238 -0.83 -1.60 7.26
CA LYS A 238 0.03 -2.31 6.30
C LYS A 238 -0.78 -3.07 5.26
N GLU A 239 -1.66 -3.98 5.70
CA GLU A 239 -2.32 -4.96 4.83
C GLU A 239 -3.75 -4.55 4.42
N GLY A 240 -4.35 -3.56 5.08
CA GLY A 240 -5.69 -3.06 4.76
C GLY A 240 -5.77 -2.42 3.37
N LYS A 241 -7.00 -2.32 2.84
CA LYS A 241 -7.26 -1.67 1.56
C LYS A 241 -6.91 -0.17 1.64
N GLY A 242 -6.04 0.28 0.74
CA GLY A 242 -5.44 1.63 0.81
C GLY A 242 -4.26 1.75 1.78
N GLY A 243 -3.79 0.65 2.36
CA GLY A 243 -2.63 0.59 3.24
C GLY A 243 -1.31 0.51 2.48
N GLN A 244 -0.22 0.40 3.23
CA GLN A 244 1.15 0.44 2.73
C GLN A 244 1.45 -0.66 1.70
N ARG A 245 0.85 -1.86 1.86
CA ARG A 245 1.04 -2.99 0.94
C ARG A 245 0.50 -2.70 -0.46
N ASP A 246 -0.53 -1.87 -0.59
CA ASP A 246 -1.04 -1.49 -1.90
C ASP A 246 -0.01 -0.64 -2.65
N LEU A 247 0.64 0.33 -2.01
CA LEU A 247 1.75 1.09 -2.60
C LEU A 247 2.93 0.19 -2.99
N HIS A 248 3.26 -0.78 -2.13
CA HIS A 248 4.31 -1.75 -2.46
C HIS A 248 3.93 -2.61 -3.68
N THR A 249 2.69 -3.08 -3.75
CA THR A 249 2.18 -3.86 -4.90
C THR A 249 2.29 -3.07 -6.20
N LEU A 250 1.92 -1.78 -6.18
CA LEU A 250 2.08 -0.89 -7.33
C LEU A 250 3.54 -0.77 -7.77
N PHE A 251 4.44 -0.56 -6.81
CA PHE A 251 5.84 -0.39 -7.12
C PHE A 251 6.51 -1.70 -7.58
N TRP A 252 6.12 -2.86 -7.04
CA TRP A 252 6.58 -4.16 -7.53
C TRP A 252 6.19 -4.40 -8.98
N ILE A 253 4.93 -4.16 -9.32
CA ILE A 253 4.43 -4.27 -10.68
C ILE A 253 5.21 -3.33 -11.60
N ALA A 254 5.38 -2.07 -11.18
CA ALA A 254 6.12 -1.08 -11.94
C ALA A 254 7.59 -1.48 -12.14
N LYS A 255 8.27 -1.89 -11.07
CA LYS A 255 9.66 -2.34 -11.09
C LYS A 255 9.86 -3.55 -11.99
N TYR A 256 8.94 -4.52 -11.92
CA TYR A 256 9.01 -5.75 -12.68
C TYR A 256 8.69 -5.55 -14.16
N PHE A 257 7.63 -4.83 -14.48
CA PHE A 257 7.12 -4.68 -15.85
C PHE A 257 7.88 -3.61 -16.63
N TYR A 258 8.06 -2.42 -16.05
CA TYR A 258 8.75 -1.29 -16.71
C TYR A 258 10.28 -1.29 -16.49
N ARG A 259 10.82 -2.22 -15.71
CA ARG A 259 12.27 -2.33 -15.41
C ARG A 259 12.84 -1.07 -14.75
N VAL A 260 12.03 -0.33 -14.03
CA VAL A 260 12.44 0.89 -13.33
C VAL A 260 13.12 0.57 -12.00
N LYS A 261 14.11 1.38 -11.64
CA LYS A 261 14.82 1.28 -10.35
C LYS A 261 14.27 2.26 -9.31
N SER A 262 13.60 3.31 -9.76
CA SER A 262 13.02 4.35 -8.90
C SER A 262 11.65 4.80 -9.38
N LYS A 263 10.88 5.43 -8.48
CA LYS A 263 9.55 5.96 -8.80
C LYS A 263 9.61 7.16 -9.76
N GLU A 264 10.69 7.90 -9.75
CA GLU A 264 10.96 9.04 -10.63
C GLU A 264 11.06 8.62 -12.11
N GLU A 265 11.52 7.39 -12.36
CA GLU A 265 11.59 6.84 -13.72
C GLU A 265 10.18 6.60 -14.30
N LEU A 266 9.17 6.32 -13.47
CA LEU A 266 7.77 6.19 -13.92
C LEU A 266 7.22 7.50 -14.49
N VAL A 267 7.69 8.64 -13.99
CA VAL A 267 7.33 9.95 -14.55
C VAL A 267 7.99 10.16 -15.92
N LYS A 268 9.24 9.73 -16.09
CA LYS A 268 9.94 9.82 -17.36
C LYS A 268 9.28 8.93 -18.43
N LEU A 269 8.73 7.79 -18.03
CA LEU A 269 8.00 6.88 -18.90
C LEU A 269 6.54 7.32 -19.16
N GLY A 270 6.06 8.38 -18.50
CA GLY A 270 4.68 8.85 -18.65
C GLY A 270 3.63 7.98 -17.96
N VAL A 271 4.04 7.00 -17.14
CA VAL A 271 3.16 6.12 -16.37
C VAL A 271 2.49 6.89 -15.22
N LEU A 272 3.26 7.77 -14.56
CA LEU A 272 2.77 8.69 -13.54
C LEU A 272 3.07 10.13 -13.95
N SER A 273 2.16 11.04 -13.63
CA SER A 273 2.44 12.48 -13.66
C SER A 273 3.28 12.89 -12.44
N ARG A 274 3.89 14.08 -12.50
CA ARG A 274 4.60 14.67 -11.34
C ARG A 274 3.70 14.85 -10.12
N ALA A 275 2.43 15.18 -10.35
CA ALA A 275 1.44 15.34 -9.27
C ALA A 275 1.13 13.99 -8.60
N GLU A 276 0.96 12.94 -9.37
CA GLU A 276 0.72 11.57 -8.87
C GLU A 276 1.93 11.01 -8.13
N LEU A 277 3.16 11.26 -8.60
CA LEU A 277 4.38 10.91 -7.86
C LEU A 277 4.44 11.65 -6.51
N LYS A 278 4.10 12.94 -6.48
CA LYS A 278 4.04 13.71 -5.23
C LYS A 278 3.01 13.13 -4.26
N LEU A 279 1.84 12.74 -4.78
CA LEU A 279 0.79 12.10 -4.00
C LEU A 279 1.25 10.75 -3.45
N PHE A 280 1.89 9.91 -4.27
CA PHE A 280 2.48 8.64 -3.86
C PHE A 280 3.47 8.82 -2.71
N ASN A 281 4.43 9.74 -2.86
CA ASN A 281 5.44 9.98 -1.84
C ASN A 281 4.83 10.51 -0.53
N LYS A 282 3.80 11.37 -0.61
CA LYS A 282 3.08 11.88 0.57
C LYS A 282 2.31 10.78 1.29
N ALA A 283 1.61 9.92 0.54
CA ALA A 283 0.88 8.81 1.11
C ALA A 283 1.82 7.78 1.76
N GLU A 284 2.92 7.44 1.08
CA GLU A 284 3.94 6.54 1.61
C GLU A 284 4.56 7.07 2.90
N ASP A 285 4.94 8.34 2.91
CA ASP A 285 5.56 8.98 4.09
C ASP A 285 4.61 9.00 5.29
N PHE A 286 3.34 9.36 5.08
CA PHE A 286 2.32 9.35 6.12
C PHE A 286 2.09 7.93 6.68
N LEU A 287 1.91 6.92 5.82
CA LEU A 287 1.69 5.55 6.26
C LEU A 287 2.90 4.98 7.01
N TRP A 288 4.13 5.34 6.60
CA TRP A 288 5.33 5.01 7.35
C TRP A 288 5.38 5.70 8.71
N ALA A 289 5.01 6.99 8.79
CA ALA A 289 4.97 7.71 10.07
C ALA A 289 3.98 7.07 11.04
N VAL A 290 2.75 6.81 10.60
CA VAL A 290 1.73 6.12 11.42
C VAL A 290 2.26 4.77 11.91
N ARG A 291 2.79 3.95 11.01
CA ARG A 291 3.28 2.60 11.33
C ARG A 291 4.47 2.62 12.29
N CYS A 292 5.44 3.51 12.09
CA CYS A 292 6.58 3.65 13.00
C CYS A 292 6.13 4.10 14.40
N HIS A 293 5.24 5.08 14.48
CA HIS A 293 4.68 5.52 15.77
C HIS A 293 3.93 4.41 16.48
N MET A 294 3.12 3.61 15.76
CA MET A 294 2.43 2.45 16.35
C MET A 294 3.41 1.46 16.95
N HIS A 295 4.48 1.09 16.23
CA HIS A 295 5.48 0.15 16.72
C HIS A 295 6.28 0.71 17.91
N PHE A 296 6.60 2.00 17.93
CA PHE A 296 7.27 2.63 19.08
C PHE A 296 6.34 2.72 20.30
N ALA A 297 5.07 3.09 20.11
CA ALA A 297 4.11 3.21 21.20
C ALA A 297 3.78 1.85 21.84
N THR A 298 3.60 0.81 21.03
CA THR A 298 3.19 -0.52 21.52
C THR A 298 4.36 -1.45 21.84
N LEU A 299 5.58 -1.09 21.44
CA LEU A 299 6.78 -1.95 21.49
C LEU A 299 6.61 -3.29 20.78
N LYS A 300 5.69 -3.38 19.84
CA LYS A 300 5.33 -4.57 19.04
C LYS A 300 5.18 -4.23 17.58
N ALA A 301 5.15 -5.25 16.72
CA ALA A 301 4.77 -5.11 15.32
C ALA A 301 3.24 -4.99 15.18
N GLU A 302 2.64 -3.96 15.81
CA GLU A 302 1.21 -3.72 15.74
C GLU A 302 0.87 -3.01 14.43
N GLU A 303 -0.01 -3.63 13.66
CA GLU A 303 -0.41 -3.13 12.34
C GLU A 303 -1.88 -2.67 12.31
N ARG A 304 -2.67 -3.02 13.34
CA ARG A 304 -4.06 -2.60 13.48
C ARG A 304 -4.15 -1.32 14.30
N LEU A 305 -4.64 -0.27 13.68
CA LEU A 305 -4.87 1.03 14.31
C LEU A 305 -6.17 0.98 15.13
N SER A 306 -6.12 0.27 16.28
CA SER A 306 -7.26 0.09 17.20
C SER A 306 -7.64 1.38 17.90
N PHE A 307 -8.87 1.46 18.39
CA PHE A 307 -9.37 2.63 19.15
C PHE A 307 -8.45 3.01 20.30
N ASP A 308 -7.87 2.03 20.98
CA ASP A 308 -7.01 2.26 22.17
C ASP A 308 -5.75 3.05 21.84
N ILE A 309 -5.17 2.83 20.66
CA ILE A 309 -3.90 3.47 20.26
C ILE A 309 -4.11 4.73 19.41
N GLN A 310 -5.28 4.92 18.79
CA GLN A 310 -5.56 6.09 17.95
C GLN A 310 -5.29 7.42 18.65
N PRO A 311 -5.68 7.65 19.92
CA PRO A 311 -5.41 8.90 20.62
C PRO A 311 -3.91 9.20 20.76
N GLU A 312 -3.12 8.20 21.13
CA GLU A 312 -1.67 8.35 21.27
C GLU A 312 -1.01 8.64 19.92
N ILE A 313 -1.39 7.90 18.87
CA ILE A 313 -0.83 8.12 17.54
C ILE A 313 -1.20 9.50 16.99
N ALA A 314 -2.44 9.94 17.19
CA ALA A 314 -2.87 11.28 16.79
C ALA A 314 -2.05 12.38 17.50
N GLN A 315 -1.75 12.24 18.79
CA GLN A 315 -0.91 13.17 19.54
C GLN A 315 0.54 13.15 19.05
N ARG A 316 1.13 11.96 18.85
CA ARG A 316 2.50 11.80 18.34
C ARG A 316 2.68 12.42 16.94
N LEU A 317 1.63 12.40 16.11
CA LEU A 317 1.59 13.04 14.81
C LEU A 317 1.22 14.54 14.86
N GLY A 318 1.01 15.12 16.05
CA GLY A 318 0.76 16.55 16.24
C GLY A 318 -0.65 17.02 15.89
N TYR A 319 -1.66 16.11 15.88
CA TYR A 319 -3.05 16.53 15.67
C TYR A 319 -3.61 17.22 16.89
N THR A 320 -4.32 18.32 16.67
CA THR A 320 -5.01 19.12 17.68
C THR A 320 -6.51 19.17 17.41
N ALA A 321 -7.32 19.40 18.43
CA ALA A 321 -8.77 19.58 18.29
C ALA A 321 -9.09 20.89 17.55
N HIS A 322 -10.20 20.91 16.80
CA HIS A 322 -10.81 22.09 16.21
C HIS A 322 -12.30 22.16 16.58
N PRO A 323 -12.95 23.32 16.48
CA PRO A 323 -14.39 23.40 16.70
C PRO A 323 -15.14 22.37 15.85
N GLY A 324 -15.95 21.52 16.51
CA GLY A 324 -16.73 20.46 15.87
C GLY A 324 -15.96 19.20 15.48
N GLN A 325 -14.64 19.10 15.76
CA GLN A 325 -13.86 17.87 15.49
C GLN A 325 -12.79 17.60 16.56
N ASN A 326 -12.82 16.40 17.13
CA ASN A 326 -11.80 15.88 18.01
C ASN A 326 -10.48 15.64 17.21
N TYR A 327 -9.33 15.73 17.89
CA TYR A 327 -8.01 15.49 17.31
C TYR A 327 -7.85 14.08 16.72
N VAL A 328 -8.47 13.06 17.34
CA VAL A 328 -8.48 11.67 16.84
C VAL A 328 -9.28 11.57 15.54
N GLU A 329 -10.47 12.19 15.50
CA GLU A 329 -11.32 12.20 14.31
C GLU A 329 -10.63 12.91 13.13
N ARG A 330 -9.89 13.98 13.40
CA ARG A 330 -9.08 14.69 12.39
C ARG A 330 -7.95 13.82 11.85
N PHE A 331 -7.25 13.12 12.73
CA PHE A 331 -6.23 12.16 12.34
C PHE A 331 -6.82 11.06 11.46
N MET A 332 -7.89 10.41 11.91
CA MET A 332 -8.53 9.32 11.18
C MET A 332 -9.13 9.78 9.85
N LYS A 333 -9.71 10.97 9.79
CA LYS A 333 -10.15 11.57 8.52
C LYS A 333 -8.98 11.72 7.53
N HIS A 334 -7.83 12.21 8.00
CA HIS A 334 -6.62 12.29 7.16
C HIS A 334 -6.16 10.90 6.71
N TYR A 335 -6.16 9.91 7.61
CA TYR A 335 -5.83 8.52 7.28
C TYR A 335 -6.72 7.98 6.15
N PHE A 336 -8.03 8.14 6.25
CA PHE A 336 -8.96 7.65 5.23
C PHE A 336 -8.80 8.38 3.89
N LEU A 337 -8.49 9.67 3.90
CA LEU A 337 -8.18 10.42 2.67
C LEU A 337 -6.89 9.89 2.02
N VAL A 338 -5.86 9.60 2.81
CA VAL A 338 -4.63 8.95 2.29
C VAL A 338 -4.92 7.56 1.74
N ALA A 339 -5.73 6.75 2.42
CA ALA A 339 -6.13 5.43 1.92
C ALA A 339 -6.93 5.52 0.61
N LYS A 340 -7.74 6.58 0.43
CA LYS A 340 -8.40 6.88 -0.83
C LYS A 340 -7.39 7.23 -1.93
N ASP A 341 -6.42 8.11 -1.64
CA ASP A 341 -5.36 8.51 -2.58
C ASP A 341 -4.56 7.30 -3.07
N VAL A 342 -4.23 6.36 -2.17
CA VAL A 342 -3.57 5.09 -2.53
C VAL A 342 -4.45 4.27 -3.48
N GLY A 343 -5.76 4.22 -3.25
CA GLY A 343 -6.71 3.57 -4.14
C GLY A 343 -6.75 4.20 -5.54
N ASP A 344 -6.70 5.52 -5.62
CA ASP A 344 -6.68 6.26 -6.89
C ASP A 344 -5.37 6.00 -7.67
N LEU A 345 -4.23 6.01 -6.99
CA LEU A 345 -2.94 5.64 -7.59
C LEU A 345 -2.94 4.21 -8.13
N THR A 346 -3.55 3.27 -7.40
CA THR A 346 -3.70 1.88 -7.85
C THR A 346 -4.48 1.81 -9.16
N ARG A 347 -5.59 2.52 -9.25
CA ARG A 347 -6.45 2.56 -10.45
C ARG A 347 -5.70 3.16 -11.65
N ILE A 348 -4.93 4.24 -11.44
CA ILE A 348 -4.14 4.88 -12.49
C ILE A 348 -3.09 3.91 -13.06
N LEU A 349 -2.35 3.23 -12.20
CA LEU A 349 -1.34 2.27 -12.66
C LEU A 349 -1.97 1.08 -13.39
N CYS A 350 -3.07 0.53 -12.87
CA CYS A 350 -3.78 -0.57 -13.54
C CYS A 350 -4.24 -0.16 -14.95
N ALA A 351 -4.72 1.07 -15.12
CA ALA A 351 -5.10 1.61 -16.42
C ALA A 351 -3.92 1.69 -17.39
N ALA A 352 -2.79 2.23 -16.94
CA ALA A 352 -1.58 2.32 -17.74
C ALA A 352 -1.07 0.92 -18.16
N LEU A 353 -1.13 -0.05 -17.27
CA LEU A 353 -0.75 -1.44 -17.55
C LEU A 353 -1.66 -2.11 -18.58
N GLU A 354 -2.98 -1.91 -18.48
CA GLU A 354 -3.95 -2.45 -19.46
C GLU A 354 -3.69 -1.86 -20.84
N GLU A 355 -3.40 -0.58 -20.92
CA GLU A 355 -3.06 0.09 -22.19
C GLU A 355 -1.77 -0.48 -22.80
N GLU A 356 -0.74 -0.70 -21.98
CA GLU A 356 0.54 -1.21 -22.44
C GLU A 356 0.49 -2.69 -22.84
N GLN A 357 -0.17 -3.53 -22.06
CA GLN A 357 -0.39 -4.95 -22.42
C GLN A 357 -1.13 -5.08 -23.75
N ALA A 358 -2.08 -4.21 -23.98
CA ALA A 358 -2.84 -4.19 -25.21
C ALA A 358 -1.98 -3.82 -26.45
N LYS A 359 -0.82 -3.15 -26.28
CA LYS A 359 0.13 -2.85 -27.37
C LYS A 359 1.03 -4.05 -27.70
N HIS A 360 1.28 -4.95 -26.75
CA HIS A 360 2.27 -6.03 -26.88
C HIS A 360 1.72 -7.41 -27.24
N VAL A 361 0.44 -7.57 -27.59
CA VAL A 361 -0.13 -8.86 -28.01
C VAL A 361 0.30 -9.22 -29.43
N PRO A 362 0.96 -10.40 -29.68
CA PRO A 362 1.39 -10.82 -31.01
C PRO A 362 0.22 -11.11 -31.96
N GLY A 363 0.43 -10.81 -33.23
CA GLY A 363 -0.36 -10.84 -34.45
C GLY A 363 -1.71 -11.58 -34.54
N PHE A 364 -1.86 -12.82 -34.14
CA PHE A 364 -3.11 -13.57 -34.30
C PHE A 364 -4.22 -13.17 -33.30
N ASN A 365 -3.87 -12.88 -32.05
CA ASN A 365 -4.82 -12.35 -31.06
C ASN A 365 -5.12 -10.87 -31.26
N ARG A 366 -4.30 -10.14 -32.04
CA ARG A 366 -4.51 -8.73 -32.37
C ARG A 366 -5.80 -8.50 -33.16
N ILE A 367 -6.22 -9.47 -33.99
CA ILE A 367 -7.46 -9.40 -34.76
C ILE A 367 -8.67 -9.53 -33.81
N PHE A 368 -8.64 -10.46 -32.84
CA PHE A 368 -9.70 -10.60 -31.83
C PHE A 368 -9.77 -9.39 -30.88
N LEU A 369 -8.60 -8.86 -30.44
CA LEU A 369 -8.53 -7.66 -29.59
C LEU A 369 -8.86 -6.38 -30.36
N THR A 370 -8.57 -6.30 -31.67
CA THR A 370 -8.95 -5.17 -32.53
C THR A 370 -10.47 -5.13 -32.74
N PHE A 371 -11.15 -6.29 -32.74
CA PHE A 371 -12.61 -6.36 -32.73
C PHE A 371 -13.21 -5.95 -31.37
N SER A 372 -12.53 -6.22 -30.23
CA SER A 372 -12.92 -5.75 -28.88
C SER A 372 -12.64 -4.25 -28.67
N ARG A 373 -11.65 -3.66 -29.35
CA ARG A 373 -11.28 -2.24 -29.25
C ARG A 373 -12.15 -1.27 -30.06
N ARG A 374 -13.18 -1.74 -30.75
CA ARG A 374 -14.08 -0.81 -31.43
C ARG A 374 -14.82 0.03 -30.38
N LYS A 375 -14.40 1.30 -30.26
CA LYS A 375 -15.22 2.34 -29.63
C LYS A 375 -16.61 2.27 -30.28
N ARG A 376 -17.56 1.70 -29.57
CA ARG A 376 -18.95 1.66 -30.02
C ARG A 376 -19.66 2.87 -29.47
N LYS A 377 -20.27 3.67 -30.30
CA LYS A 377 -21.16 4.74 -29.86
C LYS A 377 -22.26 4.10 -28.99
N LEU A 378 -22.49 4.69 -27.84
CA LEU A 378 -23.63 4.30 -27.02
C LEU A 378 -24.91 4.79 -27.70
N ALA A 379 -25.91 3.92 -27.78
CA ALA A 379 -27.20 4.28 -28.35
C ALA A 379 -27.79 5.49 -27.57
N GLY A 380 -28.06 6.57 -28.30
CA GLY A 380 -28.62 7.80 -27.72
C GLY A 380 -27.62 8.78 -27.08
N SER A 381 -26.30 8.55 -27.23
CA SER A 381 -25.30 9.50 -26.76
C SER A 381 -24.18 9.72 -27.78
N ASN A 382 -23.85 10.99 -28.03
CA ASN A 382 -22.65 11.38 -28.79
C ASN A 382 -21.43 11.65 -27.88
N ASP A 383 -21.64 11.74 -26.58
CA ASP A 383 -20.65 12.14 -25.58
C ASP A 383 -19.92 10.96 -24.96
N PHE A 384 -20.51 9.75 -25.06
CA PHE A 384 -19.96 8.54 -24.45
C PHE A 384 -19.83 7.39 -25.46
N VAL A 385 -18.85 6.55 -25.23
CA VAL A 385 -18.55 5.35 -26.03
C VAL A 385 -18.39 4.16 -25.09
N SER A 386 -18.68 2.96 -25.60
CA SER A 386 -18.33 1.72 -24.90
C SER A 386 -17.02 1.18 -25.46
N GLU A 387 -16.07 0.85 -24.59
CA GLU A 387 -14.77 0.27 -24.91
C GLU A 387 -14.49 -0.87 -23.93
N ASN A 388 -14.35 -2.11 -24.41
CA ASN A 388 -14.11 -3.29 -23.58
C ASN A 388 -15.13 -3.46 -22.43
N HIS A 389 -16.42 -3.31 -22.71
CA HIS A 389 -17.50 -3.37 -21.71
C HIS A 389 -17.41 -2.27 -20.62
N ARG A 390 -16.68 -1.20 -20.90
CA ARG A 390 -16.53 -0.03 -20.03
C ARG A 390 -17.05 1.22 -20.73
N ILE A 391 -17.69 2.10 -19.97
CA ILE A 391 -18.11 3.41 -20.48
C ILE A 391 -16.89 4.36 -20.49
N ASN A 392 -16.64 4.98 -21.63
CA ASN A 392 -15.58 5.97 -21.82
C ASN A 392 -16.15 7.27 -22.41
N ILE A 393 -15.40 8.36 -22.28
CA ILE A 393 -15.70 9.65 -22.89
C ILE A 393 -15.35 9.63 -24.40
N ALA A 394 -16.15 10.30 -25.22
CA ALA A 394 -15.88 10.44 -26.63
C ALA A 394 -14.67 11.35 -26.88
N ASP A 395 -14.55 12.42 -26.12
CA ASP A 395 -13.45 13.39 -26.14
C ASP A 395 -13.22 14.05 -24.76
N ALA A 396 -12.08 14.72 -24.58
CA ALA A 396 -11.67 15.32 -23.31
C ALA A 396 -12.55 16.50 -22.84
N ASP A 397 -13.33 17.12 -23.71
CA ASP A 397 -14.13 18.28 -23.40
C ASP A 397 -15.61 17.97 -23.11
N VAL A 398 -15.99 16.69 -23.08
CA VAL A 398 -17.37 16.22 -22.82
C VAL A 398 -17.99 16.87 -21.58
N PHE A 399 -17.26 16.93 -20.47
CA PHE A 399 -17.76 17.50 -19.21
C PHE A 399 -17.77 19.03 -19.19
N LYS A 400 -16.92 19.68 -19.99
CA LYS A 400 -16.93 21.14 -20.13
C LYS A 400 -18.07 21.61 -21.02
N ARG A 401 -18.34 20.86 -22.10
CA ARG A 401 -19.40 21.16 -23.05
C ARG A 401 -20.79 21.06 -22.42
N ASP A 402 -21.02 20.03 -21.65
CA ASP A 402 -22.23 19.82 -20.87
C ASP A 402 -21.90 19.24 -19.49
N PRO A 403 -21.90 20.07 -18.42
CA PRO A 403 -21.60 19.60 -17.06
C PRO A 403 -22.55 18.51 -16.54
N VAL A 404 -23.78 18.40 -17.05
CA VAL A 404 -24.73 17.32 -16.69
C VAL A 404 -24.15 15.95 -17.02
N ASN A 405 -23.25 15.86 -17.99
CA ASN A 405 -22.53 14.64 -18.33
C ASN A 405 -21.74 14.05 -17.17
N ILE A 406 -21.38 14.84 -16.15
CA ILE A 406 -20.75 14.36 -14.92
C ILE A 406 -21.67 13.39 -14.16
N ILE A 407 -22.98 13.64 -14.17
CA ILE A 407 -23.97 12.74 -13.55
C ILE A 407 -24.47 11.69 -14.56
N ARG A 408 -24.63 12.09 -15.83
CA ARG A 408 -25.14 11.21 -16.90
C ARG A 408 -24.27 9.98 -17.12
N ILE A 409 -22.94 10.08 -16.96
CA ILE A 409 -22.05 8.93 -17.11
C ILE A 409 -22.37 7.81 -16.11
N PHE A 410 -22.69 8.16 -14.85
CA PHE A 410 -23.07 7.20 -13.81
C PHE A 410 -24.40 6.53 -14.10
N HIS A 411 -25.39 7.32 -14.52
CA HIS A 411 -26.69 6.81 -14.93
C HIS A 411 -26.58 5.85 -16.12
N LEU A 412 -25.78 6.19 -17.14
CA LEU A 412 -25.59 5.32 -18.31
C LEU A 412 -24.81 4.05 -17.94
N ALA A 413 -23.80 4.15 -17.06
CA ALA A 413 -23.06 2.99 -16.56
C ALA A 413 -24.00 2.00 -15.84
N ASP A 414 -24.86 2.50 -14.95
CA ASP A 414 -25.88 1.72 -14.28
C ASP A 414 -26.84 1.08 -15.28
N LYS A 415 -27.50 1.90 -16.11
CA LYS A 415 -28.51 1.46 -17.07
C LYS A 415 -28.03 0.37 -18.03
N LEU A 416 -26.76 0.44 -18.45
CA LEU A 416 -26.18 -0.47 -19.43
C LEU A 416 -25.34 -1.58 -18.79
N GLY A 417 -25.16 -1.58 -17.47
CA GLY A 417 -24.33 -2.55 -16.74
C GLY A 417 -22.86 -2.46 -17.14
N LEU A 418 -22.34 -1.24 -17.40
CA LEU A 418 -20.97 -1.01 -17.83
C LEU A 418 -20.10 -0.60 -16.64
N GLU A 419 -18.87 -1.08 -16.62
CA GLU A 419 -17.82 -0.54 -15.76
C GLU A 419 -17.32 0.81 -16.29
N PHE A 420 -16.51 1.52 -15.48
CA PHE A 420 -15.93 2.80 -15.88
C PHE A 420 -14.55 2.61 -16.48
N HIS A 421 -14.31 3.25 -17.64
CA HIS A 421 -12.98 3.32 -18.21
C HIS A 421 -12.10 4.27 -17.37
N PRO A 422 -10.82 3.94 -17.14
CA PRO A 422 -9.92 4.78 -16.34
C PRO A 422 -9.79 6.21 -16.83
N ASP A 423 -9.73 6.43 -18.16
CA ASP A 423 -9.66 7.77 -18.75
C ASP A 423 -10.89 8.61 -18.41
N ALA A 424 -12.08 8.01 -18.48
CA ALA A 424 -13.31 8.69 -18.10
C ALA A 424 -13.28 9.12 -16.64
N MET A 425 -12.83 8.24 -15.74
CA MET A 425 -12.71 8.53 -14.31
C MET A 425 -11.63 9.58 -14.02
N GLN A 426 -10.51 9.56 -14.72
CA GLN A 426 -9.47 10.57 -14.59
C GLN A 426 -9.97 11.94 -15.03
N GLN A 427 -10.61 12.01 -16.21
CA GLN A 427 -11.15 13.27 -16.73
C GLN A 427 -12.29 13.81 -15.86
N LEU A 428 -13.12 12.91 -15.30
CA LEU A 428 -14.17 13.25 -14.37
C LEU A 428 -13.60 13.89 -13.09
N THR A 429 -12.55 13.30 -12.50
CA THR A 429 -11.87 13.85 -11.32
C THR A 429 -11.29 15.25 -11.62
N ARG A 430 -10.72 15.47 -12.81
CA ARG A 430 -10.24 16.79 -13.24
C ARG A 430 -11.35 17.81 -13.45
N SER A 431 -12.58 17.34 -13.67
CA SER A 431 -13.77 18.14 -13.96
C SER A 431 -14.63 18.46 -12.73
N LEU A 432 -14.26 18.01 -11.53
CA LEU A 432 -15.02 18.22 -10.28
C LEU A 432 -15.35 19.70 -9.99
N LYS A 433 -14.51 20.62 -10.46
CA LYS A 433 -14.75 22.07 -10.32
C LYS A 433 -15.98 22.58 -11.11
N LEU A 434 -16.49 21.81 -12.08
CA LEU A 434 -17.68 22.12 -12.84
C LEU A 434 -18.98 21.80 -12.07
N ILE A 435 -18.89 21.09 -10.94
CA ILE A 435 -20.02 20.83 -10.06
C ILE A 435 -20.23 22.06 -9.17
N ASN A 436 -20.88 23.06 -9.71
CA ASN A 436 -21.24 24.33 -9.07
C ASN A 436 -22.72 24.33 -8.66
N SER A 437 -23.25 25.49 -8.17
CA SER A 437 -24.67 25.64 -7.81
C SER A 437 -25.60 25.36 -8.99
N GLU A 438 -25.25 25.87 -10.18
CA GLU A 438 -26.06 25.70 -11.40
C GLU A 438 -26.27 24.19 -11.75
N LEU A 439 -25.21 23.38 -11.70
CA LEU A 439 -25.33 21.94 -11.94
C LEU A 439 -26.15 21.25 -10.83
N ARG A 440 -25.96 21.66 -9.57
CA ARG A 440 -26.72 21.07 -8.44
C ARG A 440 -28.22 21.40 -8.48
N GLU A 441 -28.59 22.52 -9.05
CA GLU A 441 -29.98 22.96 -9.22
C GLU A 441 -30.58 22.49 -10.56
N ASN A 442 -29.77 21.90 -11.44
CA ASN A 442 -30.22 21.47 -12.76
C ASN A 442 -31.23 20.30 -12.66
N PRO A 443 -32.45 20.47 -13.19
CA PRO A 443 -33.50 19.44 -13.07
C PRO A 443 -33.13 18.10 -13.70
N GLU A 444 -32.39 18.11 -14.82
CA GLU A 444 -31.96 16.87 -15.48
C GLU A 444 -30.90 16.14 -14.64
N ALA A 445 -29.90 16.86 -14.10
CA ALA A 445 -28.88 16.28 -13.23
C ALA A 445 -29.52 15.64 -11.99
N ASN A 446 -30.49 16.33 -11.36
CA ASN A 446 -31.22 15.82 -10.20
C ASN A 446 -32.04 14.57 -10.53
N ARG A 447 -32.76 14.57 -11.68
CA ARG A 447 -33.52 13.40 -12.15
C ARG A 447 -32.60 12.21 -12.37
N LEU A 448 -31.48 12.39 -13.08
CA LEU A 448 -30.50 11.33 -13.33
C LEU A 448 -29.88 10.79 -12.03
N PHE A 449 -29.60 11.66 -11.07
CA PHE A 449 -29.10 11.24 -9.76
C PHE A 449 -30.13 10.39 -8.99
N LEU A 450 -31.40 10.81 -8.97
CA LEU A 450 -32.47 10.04 -8.33
C LEU A 450 -32.67 8.68 -9.02
N GLU A 451 -32.58 8.62 -10.34
CA GLU A 451 -32.64 7.36 -11.09
C GLU A 451 -31.48 6.40 -10.73
N VAL A 452 -30.28 6.94 -10.46
CA VAL A 452 -29.15 6.14 -9.94
C VAL A 452 -29.41 5.67 -8.51
N LEU A 453 -29.84 6.57 -7.62
CA LEU A 453 -30.09 6.25 -6.21
C LEU A 453 -31.19 5.20 -6.04
N THR A 454 -32.21 5.24 -6.90
CA THR A 454 -33.35 4.32 -6.87
C THR A 454 -33.27 3.25 -7.95
N SER A 455 -32.08 2.95 -8.45
CA SER A 455 -31.90 1.92 -9.48
C SER A 455 -32.33 0.53 -8.97
N PRO A 456 -33.09 -0.24 -9.76
CA PRO A 456 -33.46 -1.61 -9.40
C PRO A 456 -32.28 -2.60 -9.53
N ARG A 457 -31.10 -2.18 -9.93
CA ARG A 457 -29.93 -3.04 -10.11
C ARG A 457 -29.07 -3.08 -8.85
N ASN A 458 -28.04 -2.25 -8.80
CA ASN A 458 -27.15 -2.13 -7.66
C ASN A 458 -26.80 -0.66 -7.44
N PRO A 459 -27.69 0.13 -6.78
CA PRO A 459 -27.47 1.56 -6.57
C PRO A 459 -26.22 1.83 -5.73
N GLU A 460 -25.91 0.97 -4.77
CA GLU A 460 -24.72 1.09 -3.91
C GLU A 460 -23.43 1.14 -4.73
N LEU A 461 -23.26 0.24 -5.69
CA LEU A 461 -22.06 0.17 -6.52
C LEU A 461 -21.79 1.51 -7.25
N ILE A 462 -22.82 2.10 -7.83
CA ILE A 462 -22.70 3.35 -8.57
C ILE A 462 -22.47 4.55 -7.63
N LEU A 463 -23.21 4.62 -6.51
CA LEU A 463 -23.02 5.65 -5.49
C LEU A 463 -21.61 5.58 -4.88
N ARG A 464 -21.08 4.39 -4.67
CA ARG A 464 -19.70 4.17 -4.24
C ARG A 464 -18.71 4.73 -5.26
N ARG A 465 -18.91 4.51 -6.55
CA ARG A 465 -18.08 5.09 -7.61
C ARG A 465 -18.19 6.63 -7.65
N MET A 466 -19.39 7.18 -7.42
CA MET A 466 -19.58 8.63 -7.27
C MET A 466 -18.85 9.18 -6.04
N ASN A 467 -18.87 8.46 -4.91
CA ASN A 467 -18.15 8.85 -3.70
C ASN A 467 -16.62 8.78 -3.89
N GLU A 468 -16.12 7.68 -4.43
CA GLU A 468 -14.70 7.47 -4.73
C GLU A 468 -14.13 8.53 -5.68
N SER A 469 -14.89 8.93 -6.70
CA SER A 469 -14.49 9.98 -7.65
C SER A 469 -14.62 11.39 -7.08
N GLY A 470 -15.28 11.57 -5.93
CA GLY A 470 -15.55 12.86 -5.31
C GLY A 470 -16.78 13.58 -5.86
N VAL A 471 -17.49 12.99 -6.83
CA VAL A 471 -18.70 13.57 -7.43
C VAL A 471 -19.82 13.67 -6.40
N LEU A 472 -20.10 12.60 -5.63
CA LEU A 472 -21.18 12.57 -4.67
C LEU A 472 -21.08 13.69 -3.64
N GLY A 473 -19.91 13.87 -3.02
CA GLY A 473 -19.68 14.92 -2.04
C GLY A 473 -19.63 16.34 -2.61
N LYS A 474 -19.39 16.50 -3.93
CA LYS A 474 -19.50 17.80 -4.61
C LYS A 474 -20.92 18.09 -5.04
N PHE A 475 -21.66 17.07 -5.47
CA PHE A 475 -23.05 17.22 -5.90
C PHE A 475 -23.99 17.43 -4.71
N ILE A 476 -23.77 16.72 -3.60
CA ILE A 476 -24.45 16.91 -2.30
C ILE A 476 -23.43 17.45 -1.29
N PRO A 477 -23.32 18.77 -1.08
CA PRO A 477 -22.28 19.36 -0.22
C PRO A 477 -22.30 18.87 1.23
N ASP A 478 -23.48 18.60 1.80
CA ASP A 478 -23.58 18.08 3.16
C ASP A 478 -23.07 16.64 3.23
N PHE A 479 -23.27 15.80 2.21
CA PHE A 479 -22.61 14.52 2.10
C PHE A 479 -21.08 14.66 2.03
N GLY A 480 -20.61 15.69 1.33
CA GLY A 480 -19.17 16.01 1.25
C GLY A 480 -18.51 16.29 2.60
N LYS A 481 -19.26 16.80 3.59
CA LYS A 481 -18.77 17.05 4.94
C LYS A 481 -18.53 15.75 5.73
N ILE A 482 -19.34 14.73 5.49
CA ILE A 482 -19.26 13.44 6.17
C ILE A 482 -18.34 12.41 5.47
N VAL A 483 -17.81 12.73 4.29
CA VAL A 483 -16.85 11.86 3.60
C VAL A 483 -15.62 11.63 4.48
N ALA A 484 -15.28 10.35 4.67
CA ALA A 484 -14.19 9.92 5.53
C ALA A 484 -14.32 10.40 6.99
N MET A 485 -15.52 10.74 7.43
CA MET A 485 -15.79 11.17 8.81
C MET A 485 -15.98 9.94 9.69
N MET A 486 -15.20 9.85 10.74
CA MET A 486 -15.35 8.86 11.81
C MET A 486 -15.92 9.56 13.05
N GLN A 487 -16.84 8.91 13.74
CA GLN A 487 -17.18 9.25 15.11
C GLN A 487 -16.35 8.38 16.05
N PHE A 488 -15.58 9.01 16.94
CA PHE A 488 -14.73 8.29 17.89
C PHE A 488 -15.58 7.72 19.02
N ASN A 489 -16.27 6.61 18.71
CA ASN A 489 -16.98 5.78 19.69
C ASN A 489 -16.94 4.31 19.27
N MET A 490 -17.06 3.39 20.22
CA MET A 490 -16.95 1.94 19.99
C MET A 490 -18.17 1.31 19.30
N TYR A 491 -19.20 2.09 18.96
CA TYR A 491 -20.44 1.56 18.37
C TYR A 491 -20.42 1.56 16.84
N HIS A 492 -19.51 2.30 16.20
CA HIS A 492 -19.44 2.43 14.74
C HIS A 492 -18.25 1.65 14.18
N HIS A 493 -18.51 0.82 13.19
CA HIS A 493 -17.47 0.04 12.47
C HIS A 493 -16.96 0.71 11.20
N TYR A 494 -17.69 1.71 10.71
CA TYR A 494 -17.44 2.38 9.43
C TYR A 494 -17.47 3.91 9.58
N THR A 495 -16.88 4.61 8.61
CA THR A 495 -17.09 6.06 8.45
C THR A 495 -18.55 6.34 8.10
N VAL A 496 -19.02 7.58 8.37
CA VAL A 496 -20.43 7.94 8.18
C VAL A 496 -20.89 7.77 6.73
N ASP A 497 -20.06 8.19 5.77
CA ASP A 497 -20.33 8.00 4.34
C ASP A 497 -20.39 6.52 3.94
N GLU A 498 -19.48 5.68 4.44
CA GLU A 498 -19.48 4.23 4.20
C GLU A 498 -20.71 3.57 4.83
N HIS A 499 -21.10 4.00 6.03
CA HIS A 499 -22.32 3.53 6.69
C HIS A 499 -23.55 3.80 5.82
N LEU A 500 -23.72 5.02 5.31
CA LEU A 500 -24.85 5.38 4.45
C LEU A 500 -24.89 4.55 3.17
N LEU A 501 -23.76 4.33 2.52
CA LEU A 501 -23.69 3.49 1.32
C LEU A 501 -24.03 2.03 1.61
N ARG A 502 -23.60 1.48 2.76
CA ARG A 502 -23.94 0.13 3.19
C ARG A 502 -25.43 -0.01 3.53
N CYS A 503 -26.05 1.01 4.11
CA CYS A 503 -27.49 1.03 4.32
C CYS A 503 -28.26 0.93 3.01
N ILE A 504 -27.78 1.60 1.95
CA ILE A 504 -28.35 1.46 0.59
C ILE A 504 -28.15 0.04 0.04
N ALA A 505 -26.97 -0.58 0.26
CA ALA A 505 -26.73 -1.96 -0.16
C ALA A 505 -27.71 -2.93 0.52
N VAL A 506 -27.79 -2.89 1.85
CA VAL A 506 -28.70 -3.76 2.64
C VAL A 506 -30.16 -3.55 2.23
N LEU A 507 -30.59 -2.30 2.02
CA LEU A 507 -31.95 -2.02 1.54
C LEU A 507 -32.21 -2.66 0.17
N SER A 508 -31.24 -2.61 -0.74
CA SER A 508 -31.32 -3.25 -2.06
C SER A 508 -31.36 -4.78 -1.96
N GLU A 509 -30.52 -5.38 -1.11
CA GLU A 509 -30.49 -6.83 -0.86
C GLU A 509 -31.82 -7.33 -0.25
N ILE A 510 -32.41 -6.59 0.70
CA ILE A 510 -33.74 -6.88 1.24
C ILE A 510 -34.79 -6.82 0.13
N GLU A 511 -34.74 -5.81 -0.74
CA GLU A 511 -35.69 -5.65 -1.85
C GLU A 511 -35.60 -6.79 -2.88
N HIS A 512 -34.42 -7.35 -3.10
CA HIS A 512 -34.19 -8.49 -3.98
C HIS A 512 -34.46 -9.85 -3.31
N GLY A 513 -34.75 -9.88 -2.00
CA GLY A 513 -35.03 -11.11 -1.26
C GLY A 513 -33.77 -11.87 -0.84
N GLU A 514 -32.60 -11.30 -0.99
CA GLU A 514 -31.33 -11.94 -0.67
C GLU A 514 -31.13 -12.10 0.86
N LEU A 515 -31.79 -11.27 1.67
CA LEU A 515 -31.75 -11.28 3.14
C LEU A 515 -33.08 -11.75 3.78
N GLU A 516 -33.90 -12.57 3.09
CA GLU A 516 -35.18 -13.04 3.60
C GLU A 516 -35.06 -13.79 4.94
N ASN A 517 -34.03 -14.60 5.08
CA ASN A 517 -33.78 -15.37 6.32
C ASN A 517 -33.31 -14.50 7.50
N GLU A 518 -32.60 -13.42 7.24
CA GLU A 518 -32.03 -12.53 8.27
C GLU A 518 -32.99 -11.41 8.64
N HIS A 519 -33.80 -10.93 7.67
CA HIS A 519 -34.72 -9.81 7.80
C HIS A 519 -36.15 -10.14 7.24
N PRO A 520 -36.82 -11.20 7.73
CA PRO A 520 -38.08 -11.66 7.14
C PRO A 520 -39.19 -10.62 7.18
N LEU A 521 -39.31 -9.84 8.26
CA LEU A 521 -40.30 -8.79 8.39
C LEU A 521 -40.06 -7.65 7.40
N SER A 522 -38.81 -7.18 7.29
CA SER A 522 -38.43 -6.10 6.35
C SER A 522 -38.67 -6.53 4.90
N ASN A 523 -38.35 -7.78 4.58
CA ASN A 523 -38.60 -8.36 3.25
C ASN A 523 -40.09 -8.42 2.90
N HIS A 524 -40.94 -8.82 3.87
CA HIS A 524 -42.39 -8.80 3.69
C HIS A 524 -42.95 -7.38 3.53
N LEU A 525 -42.50 -6.43 4.35
CA LEU A 525 -43.00 -5.05 4.32
C LEU A 525 -42.60 -4.32 3.03
N ILE A 526 -41.36 -4.51 2.56
CA ILE A 526 -40.83 -3.82 1.37
C ILE A 526 -41.65 -4.14 0.12
N THR A 527 -42.22 -5.36 0.02
CA THR A 527 -43.08 -5.77 -1.07
C THR A 527 -44.41 -4.99 -1.10
N THR A 528 -44.85 -4.52 0.07
CA THR A 528 -46.08 -3.72 0.24
C THR A 528 -45.83 -2.23 -0.07
N ILE A 529 -44.62 -1.72 0.19
CA ILE A 529 -44.24 -0.30 0.05
C ILE A 529 -43.68 0.02 -1.35
N LYS A 530 -43.52 -0.94 -2.21
CA LYS A 530 -42.86 -0.90 -3.53
C LYS A 530 -43.29 0.23 -4.49
N ARG A 531 -44.28 1.03 -4.16
CA ARG A 531 -44.83 2.03 -5.10
C ARG A 531 -43.98 3.28 -5.31
N ASP A 532 -43.17 3.69 -4.34
CA ASP A 532 -42.26 4.82 -4.49
C ASP A 532 -40.89 4.57 -3.79
N ARG A 533 -39.94 4.12 -4.58
CA ARG A 533 -38.56 3.86 -4.10
C ARG A 533 -37.89 5.11 -3.54
N ASN A 534 -38.29 6.31 -3.99
CA ASN A 534 -37.72 7.55 -3.45
C ASN A 534 -38.01 7.69 -1.96
N LEU A 535 -39.18 7.23 -1.48
CA LEU A 535 -39.56 7.28 -0.06
C LEU A 535 -38.67 6.41 0.84
N LEU A 536 -37.97 5.43 0.29
CA LEU A 536 -37.07 4.53 1.03
C LEU A 536 -35.60 4.95 0.85
N TYR A 537 -35.17 5.13 -0.38
CA TYR A 537 -33.75 5.33 -0.69
C TYR A 537 -33.24 6.73 -0.36
N VAL A 538 -34.06 7.78 -0.55
CA VAL A 538 -33.66 9.16 -0.23
C VAL A 538 -33.47 9.36 1.27
N PRO A 539 -34.43 9.02 2.16
CA PRO A 539 -34.20 9.08 3.60
C PRO A 539 -33.04 8.20 4.05
N MET A 540 -32.88 7.00 3.47
CA MET A 540 -31.77 6.10 3.82
C MET A 540 -30.40 6.72 3.50
N LEU A 541 -30.27 7.43 2.38
CA LEU A 541 -29.02 8.14 2.05
C LEU A 541 -28.77 9.34 2.96
N LEU A 542 -29.82 9.98 3.50
CA LEU A 542 -29.72 11.27 4.17
C LEU A 542 -29.82 11.22 5.71
N HIS A 543 -30.21 10.06 6.31
CA HIS A 543 -30.56 10.00 7.74
C HIS A 543 -29.45 10.47 8.69
N ASP A 544 -28.19 10.29 8.34
CA ASP A 544 -27.02 10.65 9.13
C ASP A 544 -26.20 11.83 8.54
N ILE A 545 -26.70 12.46 7.48
CA ILE A 545 -25.95 13.52 6.76
C ILE A 545 -25.67 14.76 7.63
N ALA A 546 -26.52 15.02 8.63
CA ALA A 546 -26.41 16.14 9.54
C ALA A 546 -25.23 16.00 10.53
N LYS A 547 -24.67 14.80 10.70
CA LYS A 547 -23.47 14.56 11.54
C LYS A 547 -22.24 15.38 11.09
N GLY A 548 -22.21 15.87 9.84
CA GLY A 548 -21.19 16.77 9.33
C GLY A 548 -21.35 18.24 9.71
N ARG A 549 -22.36 18.62 10.49
CA ARG A 549 -22.62 19.98 10.93
C ARG A 549 -22.10 20.18 12.35
N PRO A 550 -21.65 21.41 12.72
CA PRO A 550 -21.15 21.72 14.05
C PRO A 550 -22.27 21.85 15.11
N GLU A 551 -23.53 21.87 14.69
CA GLU A 551 -24.71 22.00 15.54
C GLU A 551 -25.11 20.62 16.09
N ASP A 552 -25.74 20.59 17.28
CA ASP A 552 -26.20 19.35 17.91
C ASP A 552 -27.24 18.63 17.04
N HIS A 553 -27.18 17.30 16.98
CA HIS A 553 -27.95 16.46 16.03
C HIS A 553 -29.33 16.05 16.56
N SER A 554 -29.69 16.49 17.77
CA SER A 554 -30.97 16.18 18.41
C SER A 554 -32.10 17.08 17.98
#